data_4971b2fa9fa57153f2812841e1048d14
#
_entry.id   4971b2fa9fa57153f2812841e1048d14
#
_cell.length_a   1.000
_cell.length_b   1.000
_cell.length_c   1.000
_cell.angle_alpha   90.00
_cell.angle_beta   90.00
_cell.angle_gamma   90.00
#
_symmetry.space_group_name_H-M   'P 1'
#
loop_
_entity.id
_entity.type
_entity.pdbx_description
1 polymer ?
#
loop_
_entity_poly.entity_id
_entity_poly.type
_entity_poly.pdbx_seq_one_letter_code
_entity_poly.pdbx_strand_id
1 'polypeptide(L)'
;EFQKQKQEDDQRKAERELEFQKQKWEKEAELQQQQLNLQEAEREARAALKDDTAASVKKFGEALRNAVTRQPNDAWETPTFFRNVEALFSQLKVPAALRGMLIRPFLNDRCKVLVARLDAAEAAQYDVIKAAILNELKLNPASYREKFNTLRKEEGETYISYASRLKTLLTRYIESRLVRKFDELV
;
A
#
# COMPACT_ATOMS: atom_id res chain seq x y z
N GLU A 1 -28.04 75.88 22.56
CA GLU A 1 -26.71 75.22 22.52
C GLU A 1 -26.71 73.76 22.89
N PHE A 2 -27.40 73.36 23.93
CA PHE A 2 -27.47 71.95 24.42
C PHE A 2 -28.06 70.92 23.42
N GLN A 3 -29.05 71.30 22.62
CA GLN A 3 -29.65 70.49 21.58
C GLN A 3 -28.72 70.23 20.38
N LYS A 4 -27.88 71.24 20.05
CA LYS A 4 -26.95 71.15 18.94
C LYS A 4 -25.77 70.18 19.29
N GLN A 5 -25.31 70.27 20.52
CA GLN A 5 -24.23 69.40 21.04
C GLN A 5 -24.64 67.97 21.16
N LYS A 6 -25.91 67.69 21.54
CA LYS A 6 -26.48 66.33 21.58
C LYS A 6 -26.61 65.72 20.18
N GLN A 7 -27.00 66.52 19.16
CA GLN A 7 -27.04 66.04 17.77
C GLN A 7 -25.67 65.72 17.19
N GLU A 8 -24.64 66.51 17.54
CA GLU A 8 -23.26 66.25 17.10
C GLU A 8 -22.67 65.00 17.75
N ASP A 9 -22.98 64.73 19.01
CA ASP A 9 -22.56 63.50 19.73
C ASP A 9 -23.27 62.23 19.20
N ASP A 10 -24.56 62.35 18.85
CA ASP A 10 -25.31 61.23 18.26
C ASP A 10 -24.81 60.95 16.82
N GLN A 11 -24.44 61.93 16.04
CA GLN A 11 -23.83 61.76 14.72
C GLN A 11 -22.45 61.07 14.81
N ARG A 12 -21.60 61.50 15.75
CA ARG A 12 -20.28 60.88 15.98
C ARG A 12 -20.38 59.46 16.49
N LYS A 13 -21.43 59.09 17.21
CA LYS A 13 -21.68 57.71 17.61
C LYS A 13 -22.11 56.86 16.40
N ALA A 14 -23.01 57.36 15.58
CA ALA A 14 -23.46 56.67 14.39
C ALA A 14 -22.33 56.43 13.36
N GLU A 15 -21.45 57.43 13.16
CA GLU A 15 -20.26 57.31 12.30
C GLU A 15 -19.29 56.24 12.83
N ARG A 16 -19.02 56.19 14.14
CA ARG A 16 -18.14 55.19 14.74
C ARG A 16 -18.74 53.77 14.64
N GLU A 17 -20.02 53.64 14.77
CA GLU A 17 -20.71 52.38 14.68
C GLU A 17 -20.71 51.85 13.22
N LEU A 18 -20.87 52.74 12.26
CA LEU A 18 -20.77 52.42 10.83
C LEU A 18 -19.35 52.01 10.44
N GLU A 19 -18.36 52.71 10.95
CA GLU A 19 -16.94 52.39 10.70
C GLU A 19 -16.53 51.06 11.34
N PHE A 20 -17.02 50.77 12.53
CA PHE A 20 -16.82 49.48 13.19
C PHE A 20 -17.47 48.31 12.43
N GLN A 21 -18.70 48.51 11.93
CA GLN A 21 -19.37 47.49 11.10
C GLN A 21 -18.63 47.27 9.79
N LYS A 22 -18.12 48.31 9.16
CA LYS A 22 -17.33 48.22 7.94
C LYS A 22 -16.04 47.44 8.16
N GLN A 23 -15.30 47.71 9.22
CA GLN A 23 -14.09 46.96 9.57
C GLN A 23 -14.37 45.51 9.91
N LYS A 24 -15.50 45.21 10.54
CA LYS A 24 -15.93 43.87 10.84
C LYS A 24 -16.24 43.07 9.54
N TRP A 25 -16.92 43.72 8.61
CA TRP A 25 -17.24 43.12 7.29
C TRP A 25 -15.97 42.87 6.46
N GLU A 26 -15.02 43.79 6.47
CA GLU A 26 -13.76 43.64 5.76
C GLU A 26 -12.95 42.46 6.35
N LYS A 27 -12.89 42.33 7.67
CA LYS A 27 -12.22 41.19 8.32
C LYS A 27 -12.90 39.86 8.06
N GLU A 28 -14.23 39.81 8.06
CA GLU A 28 -14.97 38.60 7.72
C GLU A 28 -14.74 38.19 6.25
N ALA A 29 -14.73 39.14 5.33
CA ALA A 29 -14.45 38.90 3.92
C ALA A 29 -13.01 38.39 3.69
N GLU A 30 -12.02 38.98 4.37
CA GLU A 30 -10.62 38.50 4.34
C GLU A 30 -10.49 37.08 4.88
N LEU A 31 -11.15 36.78 5.99
CA LEU A 31 -11.11 35.43 6.59
C LEU A 31 -11.75 34.40 5.66
N GLN A 32 -12.87 34.77 5.04
CA GLN A 32 -13.57 33.90 4.08
C GLN A 32 -12.70 33.65 2.85
N GLN A 33 -12.03 34.68 2.34
CA GLN A 33 -11.11 34.53 1.21
C GLN A 33 -9.90 33.65 1.56
N GLN A 34 -9.33 33.79 2.77
CA GLN A 34 -8.24 32.93 3.23
C GLN A 34 -8.68 31.47 3.33
N GLN A 35 -9.89 31.20 3.84
CA GLN A 35 -10.43 29.84 3.91
C GLN A 35 -10.64 29.22 2.51
N LEU A 36 -11.11 30.02 1.56
CA LEU A 36 -11.30 29.58 0.17
C LEU A 36 -9.95 29.21 -0.47
N ASN A 37 -8.96 30.07 -0.34
CA ASN A 37 -7.62 29.85 -0.87
C ASN A 37 -6.96 28.61 -0.24
N LEU A 38 -7.18 28.35 1.05
CA LEU A 38 -6.68 27.17 1.74
C LEU A 38 -7.33 25.89 1.19
N GLN A 39 -8.65 25.92 0.97
CA GLN A 39 -9.38 24.78 0.38
C GLN A 39 -8.95 24.48 -1.06
N GLU A 40 -8.71 25.52 -1.85
CA GLU A 40 -8.20 25.37 -3.22
C GLU A 40 -6.79 24.77 -3.22
N ALA A 41 -5.90 25.24 -2.37
CA ALA A 41 -4.54 24.71 -2.23
C ALA A 41 -4.54 23.23 -1.77
N GLU A 42 -5.40 22.87 -0.81
CA GLU A 42 -5.57 21.48 -0.39
C GLU A 42 -6.13 20.59 -1.52
N ARG A 43 -7.04 21.10 -2.32
CA ARG A 43 -7.64 20.38 -3.45
C ARG A 43 -6.61 20.15 -4.56
N GLU A 44 -5.80 21.17 -4.87
CA GLU A 44 -4.71 21.07 -5.83
C GLU A 44 -3.61 20.10 -5.37
N ALA A 45 -3.18 20.18 -4.11
CA ALA A 45 -2.21 19.26 -3.52
C ALA A 45 -2.71 17.80 -3.56
N ARG A 46 -4.00 17.59 -3.29
CA ARG A 46 -4.63 16.27 -3.36
C ARG A 46 -4.76 15.73 -4.79
N ALA A 47 -5.00 16.61 -5.76
CA ALA A 47 -5.02 16.26 -7.18
C ALA A 47 -3.62 15.90 -7.70
N ALA A 48 -2.61 16.71 -7.37
CA ALA A 48 -1.21 16.45 -7.72
C ALA A 48 -0.70 15.13 -7.13
N LEU A 49 -1.04 14.82 -5.88
CA LEU A 49 -0.69 13.55 -5.23
C LEU A 49 -1.33 12.34 -5.92
N LYS A 50 -2.56 12.48 -6.42
CA LYS A 50 -3.24 11.42 -7.18
C LYS A 50 -2.59 11.18 -8.54
N ASP A 51 -2.20 12.24 -9.22
CA ASP A 51 -1.58 12.16 -10.54
C ASP A 51 -0.18 11.54 -10.47
N ASP A 52 0.62 11.93 -9.47
CA ASP A 52 1.93 11.32 -9.19
C ASP A 52 1.81 9.83 -8.84
N THR A 53 0.78 9.47 -8.06
CA THR A 53 0.51 8.06 -7.73
C THR A 53 0.13 7.27 -8.99
N ALA A 54 -0.71 7.80 -9.87
CA ALA A 54 -1.13 7.15 -11.12
C ALA A 54 0.06 6.95 -12.07
N ALA A 55 0.92 7.97 -12.23
CA ALA A 55 2.14 7.90 -13.03
C ALA A 55 3.12 6.84 -12.46
N SER A 56 3.28 6.81 -11.15
CA SER A 56 4.11 5.83 -10.45
C SER A 56 3.59 4.40 -10.65
N VAL A 57 2.29 4.18 -10.50
CA VAL A 57 1.65 2.87 -10.74
C VAL A 57 1.86 2.40 -12.17
N LYS A 58 1.70 3.29 -13.15
CA LYS A 58 1.95 2.97 -14.56
C LYS A 58 3.39 2.56 -14.78
N LYS A 59 4.36 3.35 -14.31
CA LYS A 59 5.80 3.10 -14.43
C LYS A 59 6.21 1.76 -13.81
N PHE A 60 5.82 1.52 -12.56
CA PHE A 60 6.14 0.26 -11.86
C PHE A 60 5.39 -0.93 -12.45
N GLY A 61 4.13 -0.74 -12.87
CA GLY A 61 3.33 -1.78 -13.51
C GLY A 61 3.91 -2.24 -14.84
N GLU A 62 4.47 -1.35 -15.65
CA GLU A 62 5.16 -1.68 -16.89
C GLU A 62 6.47 -2.43 -16.64
N ALA A 63 7.28 -1.95 -15.69
CA ALA A 63 8.51 -2.61 -15.29
C ALA A 63 8.27 -4.04 -14.77
N LEU A 64 7.25 -4.23 -13.95
CA LEU A 64 6.86 -5.55 -13.45
C LEU A 64 6.34 -6.47 -14.56
N ARG A 65 5.53 -5.98 -15.50
CA ARG A 65 5.05 -6.79 -16.64
C ARG A 65 6.17 -7.33 -17.50
N ASN A 66 7.25 -6.58 -17.62
CA ASN A 66 8.41 -7.01 -18.41
C ASN A 66 9.32 -8.00 -17.66
N ALA A 67 9.27 -8.03 -16.33
CA ALA A 67 10.20 -8.78 -15.50
C ALA A 67 9.55 -9.96 -14.75
N VAL A 68 8.24 -9.93 -14.52
CA VAL A 68 7.51 -10.94 -13.72
C VAL A 68 6.60 -11.77 -14.60
N THR A 69 6.77 -13.07 -14.56
CA THR A 69 5.80 -14.02 -15.10
C THR A 69 4.59 -14.12 -14.18
N ARG A 70 3.45 -14.52 -14.72
CA ARG A 70 2.25 -14.81 -13.92
C ARG A 70 2.55 -15.87 -12.85
N GLN A 71 1.91 -15.76 -11.69
CA GLN A 71 2.02 -16.76 -10.62
C GLN A 71 1.72 -18.16 -11.16
N PRO A 72 2.60 -19.13 -10.90
CA PRO A 72 2.36 -20.53 -11.26
C PRO A 72 1.10 -21.09 -10.59
N ASN A 73 0.49 -22.09 -11.23
CA ASN A 73 -0.63 -22.83 -10.63
C ASN A 73 -0.16 -23.82 -9.55
N ASP A 74 1.10 -24.24 -9.60
CA ASP A 74 1.68 -25.08 -8.55
C ASP A 74 1.87 -24.29 -7.26
N ALA A 75 1.23 -24.78 -6.19
CA ALA A 75 1.32 -24.18 -4.87
C ALA A 75 2.77 -24.07 -4.37
N TRP A 76 3.61 -25.08 -4.67
CA TRP A 76 5.01 -25.13 -4.20
C TRP A 76 5.93 -24.10 -4.86
N GLU A 77 5.56 -23.60 -6.03
CA GLU A 77 6.29 -22.53 -6.72
C GLU A 77 5.88 -21.13 -6.27
N THR A 78 4.72 -20.99 -5.62
CA THR A 78 4.20 -19.72 -5.15
C THR A 78 5.17 -18.94 -4.25
N PRO A 79 5.88 -19.53 -3.28
CA PRO A 79 6.85 -18.80 -2.47
C PRO A 79 8.04 -18.27 -3.29
N THR A 80 8.45 -19.00 -4.34
CA THR A 80 9.50 -18.53 -5.26
C THR A 80 9.02 -17.35 -6.09
N PHE A 81 7.78 -17.40 -6.56
CA PHE A 81 7.14 -16.27 -7.23
C PHE A 81 7.16 -15.00 -6.35
N PHE A 82 6.71 -15.09 -5.09
CA PHE A 82 6.74 -13.94 -4.18
C PHE A 82 8.15 -13.42 -3.92
N ARG A 83 9.15 -14.30 -3.74
CA ARG A 83 10.54 -13.89 -3.57
C ARG A 83 11.06 -13.09 -4.78
N ASN A 84 10.77 -13.54 -6.00
CA ASN A 84 11.16 -12.84 -7.22
C ASN A 84 10.50 -11.46 -7.32
N VAL A 85 9.22 -11.37 -6.97
CA VAL A 85 8.48 -10.10 -6.92
C VAL A 85 9.07 -9.16 -5.88
N GLU A 86 9.39 -9.65 -4.68
CA GLU A 86 9.99 -8.86 -3.60
C GLU A 86 11.39 -8.35 -3.95
N ALA A 87 12.18 -9.15 -4.64
CA ALA A 87 13.48 -8.72 -5.16
C ALA A 87 13.31 -7.56 -6.15
N LEU A 88 12.33 -7.63 -7.06
CA LEU A 88 12.02 -6.55 -7.99
C LEU A 88 11.45 -5.31 -7.30
N PHE A 89 10.58 -5.46 -6.32
CA PHE A 89 10.10 -4.34 -5.51
C PHE A 89 11.25 -3.60 -4.83
N SER A 90 12.22 -4.34 -4.32
CA SER A 90 13.42 -3.78 -3.68
C SER A 90 14.32 -3.09 -4.70
N GLN A 91 14.59 -3.72 -5.85
CA GLN A 91 15.41 -3.17 -6.93
C GLN A 91 14.82 -1.90 -7.52
N LEU A 92 13.51 -1.88 -7.77
CA LEU A 92 12.79 -0.73 -8.30
C LEU A 92 12.42 0.30 -7.24
N LYS A 93 12.70 0.05 -5.96
CA LYS A 93 12.31 0.89 -4.81
C LYS A 93 10.81 1.18 -4.77
N VAL A 94 9.99 0.16 -5.04
CA VAL A 94 8.52 0.30 -5.06
C VAL A 94 8.00 0.64 -3.66
N PRO A 95 7.26 1.75 -3.48
CA PRO A 95 6.64 2.12 -2.21
C PRO A 95 5.72 1.01 -1.68
N ALA A 96 5.77 0.75 -0.37
CA ALA A 96 4.98 -0.32 0.27
C ALA A 96 3.47 -0.18 -0.01
N ALA A 97 2.95 1.05 -0.01
CA ALA A 97 1.54 1.34 -0.28
C ALA A 97 1.06 0.92 -1.68
N LEU A 98 1.95 0.80 -2.67
CA LEU A 98 1.60 0.42 -4.03
C LEU A 98 1.74 -1.08 -4.30
N ARG A 99 2.51 -1.82 -3.48
CA ARG A 99 2.83 -3.24 -3.72
C ARG A 99 1.60 -4.12 -3.79
N GLY A 100 0.62 -3.92 -2.90
CA GLY A 100 -0.63 -4.68 -2.88
C GLY A 100 -1.44 -4.53 -4.16
N MET A 101 -1.51 -3.32 -4.71
CA MET A 101 -2.20 -3.06 -5.98
C MET A 101 -1.42 -3.63 -7.18
N LEU A 102 -0.10 -3.45 -7.19
CA LEU A 102 0.76 -3.86 -8.30
C LEU A 102 0.88 -5.37 -8.48
N ILE A 103 0.74 -6.17 -7.40
CA ILE A 103 0.85 -7.63 -7.49
C ILE A 103 -0.39 -8.31 -8.07
N ARG A 104 -1.59 -7.73 -7.88
CA ARG A 104 -2.87 -8.37 -8.23
C ARG A 104 -2.96 -8.87 -9.69
N PRO A 105 -2.52 -8.13 -10.71
CA PRO A 105 -2.59 -8.60 -12.10
C PRO A 105 -1.79 -9.88 -12.35
N PHE A 106 -0.74 -10.13 -11.57
CA PHE A 106 0.17 -11.27 -11.72
C PHE A 106 -0.26 -12.52 -10.98
N LEU A 107 -1.24 -12.41 -10.08
CA LEU A 107 -1.80 -13.56 -9.36
C LEU A 107 -2.56 -14.48 -10.33
N ASN A 108 -2.54 -15.78 -10.05
CA ASN A 108 -3.40 -16.73 -10.74
C ASN A 108 -4.87 -16.53 -10.34
N ASP A 109 -5.80 -17.14 -11.08
CA ASP A 109 -7.23 -16.84 -10.91
C ASP A 109 -7.77 -17.31 -9.56
N ARG A 110 -7.26 -18.41 -9.01
CA ARG A 110 -7.60 -18.88 -7.65
C ARG A 110 -7.21 -17.85 -6.59
N CYS A 111 -6.01 -17.33 -6.68
CA CYS A 111 -5.51 -16.31 -5.73
C CYS A 111 -6.20 -14.96 -5.91
N LYS A 112 -6.60 -14.57 -7.13
CA LYS A 112 -7.43 -13.37 -7.35
C LYS A 112 -8.78 -13.45 -6.66
N VAL A 113 -9.45 -14.60 -6.73
CA VAL A 113 -10.72 -14.82 -6.02
C VAL A 113 -10.53 -14.74 -4.52
N LEU A 114 -9.42 -15.24 -3.99
CA LEU A 114 -9.08 -15.13 -2.57
C LEU A 114 -8.90 -13.67 -2.14
N VAL A 115 -8.10 -12.91 -2.90
CA VAL A 115 -7.86 -11.49 -2.61
C VAL A 115 -9.15 -10.65 -2.72
N ALA A 116 -10.08 -11.04 -3.60
CA ALA A 116 -11.38 -10.38 -3.72
C ALA A 116 -12.30 -10.56 -2.49
N ARG A 117 -12.00 -11.54 -1.62
CA ARG A 117 -12.73 -11.76 -0.36
C ARG A 117 -12.19 -10.96 0.82
N LEU A 118 -10.98 -10.41 0.70
CA LEU A 118 -10.39 -9.52 1.69
C LEU A 118 -11.11 -8.18 1.68
N ASP A 119 -11.13 -7.50 2.82
CA ASP A 119 -11.63 -6.12 2.84
C ASP A 119 -10.70 -5.17 2.06
N ALA A 120 -11.15 -3.93 1.80
CA ALA A 120 -10.41 -2.98 0.98
C ALA A 120 -9.06 -2.57 1.62
N ALA A 121 -8.99 -2.50 2.95
CA ALA A 121 -7.80 -2.12 3.69
C ALA A 121 -6.78 -3.28 3.70
N GLU A 122 -7.22 -4.50 3.94
CA GLU A 122 -6.41 -5.72 3.87
C GLU A 122 -5.88 -5.96 2.46
N ALA A 123 -6.76 -5.84 1.47
CA ALA A 123 -6.41 -6.03 0.07
C ALA A 123 -5.45 -4.95 -0.48
N ALA A 124 -5.27 -3.81 0.19
CA ALA A 124 -4.25 -2.83 -0.15
C ALA A 124 -2.85 -3.23 0.34
N GLN A 125 -2.75 -4.08 1.35
CA GLN A 125 -1.50 -4.46 2.00
C GLN A 125 -0.91 -5.72 1.35
N TYR A 126 0.29 -5.60 0.79
CA TYR A 126 1.00 -6.71 0.14
C TYR A 126 1.23 -7.90 1.07
N ASP A 127 1.67 -7.64 2.31
CA ASP A 127 2.00 -8.69 3.27
C ASP A 127 0.76 -9.49 3.69
N VAL A 128 -0.39 -8.82 3.81
CA VAL A 128 -1.69 -9.48 4.08
C VAL A 128 -2.11 -10.36 2.91
N ILE A 129 -2.00 -9.87 1.68
CA ILE A 129 -2.28 -10.65 0.47
C ILE A 129 -1.39 -11.90 0.41
N LYS A 130 -0.07 -11.74 0.63
CA LYS A 130 0.90 -12.84 0.63
C LYS A 130 0.57 -13.88 1.70
N ALA A 131 0.32 -13.43 2.93
CA ALA A 131 -0.04 -14.31 4.05
C ALA A 131 -1.33 -15.08 3.79
N ALA A 132 -2.38 -14.42 3.30
CA ALA A 132 -3.65 -15.05 2.95
C ALA A 132 -3.48 -16.13 1.87
N ILE A 133 -2.69 -15.87 0.83
CA ILE A 133 -2.42 -16.82 -0.24
C ILE A 133 -1.64 -18.02 0.27
N LEU A 134 -0.56 -17.81 1.04
CA LEU A 134 0.24 -18.91 1.58
C LEU A 134 -0.55 -19.79 2.56
N ASN A 135 -1.43 -19.18 3.34
CA ASN A 135 -2.33 -19.88 4.27
C ASN A 135 -3.36 -20.75 3.52
N GLU A 136 -4.00 -20.19 2.50
CA GLU A 136 -4.98 -20.92 1.67
C GLU A 136 -4.35 -22.11 0.94
N LEU A 137 -3.10 -21.95 0.49
CA LEU A 137 -2.34 -23.03 -0.15
C LEU A 137 -1.79 -24.04 0.86
N LYS A 138 -2.08 -23.88 2.15
CA LYS A 138 -1.58 -24.73 3.25
C LYS A 138 -0.05 -24.87 3.26
N LEU A 139 0.64 -23.82 2.84
CA LEU A 139 2.10 -23.75 2.83
C LEU A 139 2.61 -23.35 4.22
N ASN A 140 2.39 -24.23 5.18
CA ASN A 140 2.79 -24.10 6.57
C ASN A 140 4.00 -25.01 6.89
N PRO A 141 4.63 -24.88 8.09
CA PRO A 141 5.78 -25.69 8.45
C PRO A 141 5.54 -27.20 8.35
N ALA A 142 4.35 -27.67 8.73
CA ALA A 142 4.04 -29.09 8.68
C ALA A 142 4.02 -29.63 7.24
N SER A 143 3.42 -28.89 6.30
CA SER A 143 3.37 -29.28 4.89
C SER A 143 4.76 -29.27 4.22
N TYR A 144 5.61 -28.31 4.57
CA TYR A 144 7.01 -28.32 4.08
C TYR A 144 7.80 -29.53 4.60
N ARG A 145 7.66 -29.86 5.89
CA ARG A 145 8.28 -31.03 6.49
C ARG A 145 7.80 -32.32 5.84
N GLU A 146 6.50 -32.47 5.65
CA GLU A 146 5.90 -33.64 4.97
C GLU A 146 6.44 -33.78 3.55
N LYS A 147 6.43 -32.69 2.77
CA LYS A 147 6.96 -32.70 1.40
C LYS A 147 8.43 -33.03 1.36
N PHE A 148 9.24 -32.51 2.29
CA PHE A 148 10.66 -32.83 2.41
C PHE A 148 10.88 -34.32 2.67
N ASN A 149 10.13 -34.93 3.60
CA ASN A 149 10.24 -36.34 3.95
C ASN A 149 9.77 -37.27 2.85
N THR A 150 8.79 -36.86 2.05
CA THR A 150 8.19 -37.67 0.99
C THR A 150 8.84 -37.45 -0.38
N LEU A 151 9.64 -36.41 -0.54
CA LEU A 151 10.26 -36.09 -1.82
C LEU A 151 11.19 -37.23 -2.26
N ARG A 152 11.06 -37.65 -3.50
CA ARG A 152 11.91 -38.64 -4.13
C ARG A 152 12.57 -38.02 -5.36
N LYS A 153 13.71 -38.60 -5.73
CA LYS A 153 14.39 -38.23 -6.97
C LYS A 153 13.55 -38.72 -8.14
N GLU A 154 13.31 -37.87 -9.12
CA GLU A 154 12.57 -38.17 -10.32
C GLU A 154 13.41 -38.98 -11.32
N GLU A 155 12.74 -39.72 -12.19
CA GLU A 155 13.43 -40.48 -13.24
C GLU A 155 14.11 -39.51 -14.21
N GLY A 156 15.40 -39.74 -14.51
CA GLY A 156 16.18 -38.80 -15.33
C GLY A 156 16.70 -37.53 -14.62
N GLU A 157 16.27 -37.29 -13.39
CA GLU A 157 16.78 -36.13 -12.61
C GLU A 157 18.21 -36.36 -12.15
N THR A 158 19.04 -35.31 -12.23
CA THR A 158 20.39 -35.36 -11.65
C THR A 158 20.36 -35.27 -10.13
N TYR A 159 21.35 -35.82 -9.44
CA TYR A 159 21.47 -35.69 -7.97
C TYR A 159 21.62 -34.21 -7.54
N ILE A 160 22.24 -33.38 -8.36
CA ILE A 160 22.40 -31.94 -8.09
C ILE A 160 21.02 -31.26 -8.09
N SER A 161 20.16 -31.57 -9.08
CA SER A 161 18.80 -31.04 -9.16
C SER A 161 17.97 -31.48 -7.96
N TYR A 162 18.01 -32.79 -7.64
CA TYR A 162 17.31 -33.34 -6.49
C TYR A 162 17.74 -32.68 -5.17
N ALA A 163 19.08 -32.54 -4.95
CA ALA A 163 19.62 -31.87 -3.77
C ALA A 163 19.17 -30.39 -3.70
N SER A 164 19.11 -29.70 -4.83
CA SER A 164 18.61 -28.33 -4.91
C SER A 164 17.14 -28.20 -4.49
N ARG A 165 16.27 -29.14 -4.92
CA ARG A 165 14.86 -29.21 -4.51
C ARG A 165 14.73 -29.47 -3.01
N LEU A 166 15.51 -30.40 -2.44
CA LEU A 166 15.56 -30.69 -1.01
C LEU A 166 16.00 -29.43 -0.21
N LYS A 167 17.07 -28.79 -0.65
CA LYS A 167 17.57 -27.55 -0.04
C LYS A 167 16.50 -26.46 -0.04
N THR A 168 15.79 -26.29 -1.15
CA THR A 168 14.70 -25.30 -1.25
C THR A 168 13.58 -25.58 -0.25
N LEU A 169 13.15 -26.83 -0.11
CA LEU A 169 12.12 -27.23 0.87
C LEU A 169 12.57 -27.00 2.31
N LEU A 170 13.81 -27.35 2.63
CA LEU A 170 14.38 -27.12 3.96
C LEU A 170 14.46 -25.62 4.28
N THR A 171 14.92 -24.81 3.34
CA THR A 171 14.96 -23.35 3.50
C THR A 171 13.57 -22.80 3.77
N ARG A 172 12.55 -23.25 3.01
CA ARG A 172 11.15 -22.83 3.21
C ARG A 172 10.58 -23.28 4.56
N TYR A 173 10.92 -24.46 5.00
CA TYR A 173 10.55 -24.96 6.32
C TYR A 173 11.10 -24.06 7.42
N ILE A 174 12.37 -23.71 7.36
CA ILE A 174 13.04 -22.81 8.32
C ILE A 174 12.39 -21.42 8.29
N GLU A 175 12.22 -20.83 7.10
CA GLU A 175 11.60 -19.52 6.92
C GLU A 175 10.13 -19.49 7.46
N SER A 176 9.38 -20.56 7.24
CA SER A 176 7.96 -20.66 7.68
C SER A 176 7.80 -20.79 9.20
N ARG A 177 8.84 -21.23 9.90
CA ARG A 177 8.88 -21.26 11.38
C ARG A 177 9.35 -19.96 12.01
N LEU A 178 9.68 -18.93 11.21
CA LEU A 178 10.27 -17.69 11.67
C LEU A 178 11.57 -17.88 12.47
N VAL A 179 12.24 -19.02 12.27
CA VAL A 179 13.51 -19.34 12.91
C VAL A 179 14.62 -18.51 12.28
N ARG A 180 15.25 -17.65 13.04
CA ARG A 180 16.33 -16.76 12.57
C ARG A 180 17.70 -17.38 12.70
N LYS A 181 17.86 -18.37 13.59
CA LYS A 181 19.12 -19.09 13.85
C LYS A 181 18.89 -20.59 13.92
N PHE A 182 19.88 -21.36 13.49
CA PHE A 182 19.80 -22.83 13.50
C PHE A 182 19.63 -23.41 14.91
N ASP A 183 20.16 -22.72 15.92
CA ASP A 183 20.08 -23.11 17.33
C ASP A 183 18.68 -23.03 17.93
N GLU A 184 17.73 -22.41 17.23
CA GLU A 184 16.31 -22.33 17.63
C GLU A 184 15.47 -23.51 17.12
N LEU A 185 16.11 -24.48 16.43
CA LEU A 185 15.45 -25.66 15.84
C LEU A 185 15.42 -26.90 16.74
N VAL A 186 16.14 -26.88 17.86
CA VAL A 186 16.28 -28.01 18.80
C VAL A 186 15.22 -27.95 19.91
#